data_f1281b8bf82270c671e96ed4c4fa01fc
#
_entry.id   f1281b8bf82270c671e96ed4c4fa01fc
#
_cell.length_a   1.000
_cell.length_b   1.000
_cell.length_c   1.000
_cell.angle_alpha   90.00
_cell.angle_beta   90.00
_cell.angle_gamma   90.00
#
_symmetry.space_group_name_H-M   'P 1'
#
loop_
_entity.id
_entity.type
_entity.pdbx_description
1 polymer ?
#
loop_
_entity_poly.entity_id
_entity_poly.type
_entity_poly.pdbx_seq_one_letter_code
_entity_poly.pdbx_strand_id
1 'polypeptide(L)'
;HPVNRKLGGSIKTGLATASGDLVLYSDAGLPFDMAEVSRAVRLMRLYEADVVSAYRHDRTGEGLSRAIYTFFYNFLIRRLFGVRMRDINFAFKLCKRRIFDHIALQSEGSFIDAELIIRTKKLGYDVIQFGVDYFPRTRGESTLASLSVIKKILREMFALRKELRGIRPVVDKSA
;
A
#
# COMPACT_ATOMS: atom_id res chain seq x y z
N HIS A 1 -18.03 -7.54 10.27
CA HIS A 1 -17.33 -7.78 11.55
C HIS A 1 -18.21 -7.41 12.73
N PRO A 2 -18.31 -8.24 13.80
CA PRO A 2 -19.09 -7.91 15.00
C PRO A 2 -18.50 -6.73 15.79
N VAL A 3 -17.19 -6.46 15.60
CA VAL A 3 -16.48 -5.30 16.15
C VAL A 3 -15.67 -4.59 15.06
N ASN A 4 -15.44 -3.29 15.22
CA ASN A 4 -14.62 -2.52 14.29
C ASN A 4 -13.16 -2.99 14.35
N ARG A 5 -12.69 -3.67 13.28
CA ARG A 5 -11.31 -4.16 13.13
C ARG A 5 -10.38 -3.18 12.43
N LYS A 6 -10.79 -1.93 12.30
CA LYS A 6 -10.03 -0.85 11.66
C LYS A 6 -9.69 -1.16 10.19
N LEU A 7 -8.81 -0.35 9.59
CA LEU A 7 -8.42 -0.48 8.20
C LEU A 7 -7.77 -1.84 7.91
N GLY A 8 -6.78 -2.23 8.71
CA GLY A 8 -6.04 -3.48 8.49
C GLY A 8 -6.92 -4.73 8.56
N GLY A 9 -7.83 -4.79 9.55
CA GLY A 9 -8.77 -5.90 9.65
C GLY A 9 -9.73 -5.99 8.46
N SER A 10 -10.21 -4.86 7.96
CA SER A 10 -11.08 -4.81 6.78
C SER A 10 -10.34 -5.27 5.52
N ILE A 11 -9.11 -4.79 5.30
CA ILE A 11 -8.28 -5.19 4.16
C ILE A 11 -7.98 -6.69 4.23
N LYS A 12 -7.52 -7.21 5.36
CA LYS A 12 -7.22 -8.64 5.53
C LYS A 12 -8.41 -9.52 5.20
N THR A 13 -9.60 -9.15 5.64
CA THR A 13 -10.82 -9.90 5.33
C THR A 13 -11.17 -9.82 3.85
N GLY A 14 -11.10 -8.62 3.26
CA GLY A 14 -11.34 -8.45 1.82
C GLY A 14 -10.39 -9.29 0.96
N LEU A 15 -9.10 -9.29 1.28
CA LEU A 15 -8.10 -10.09 0.59
C LEU A 15 -8.35 -11.61 0.73
N ALA A 16 -8.71 -12.07 1.93
CA ALA A 16 -9.02 -13.47 2.19
C ALA A 16 -10.30 -13.95 1.48
N THR A 17 -11.23 -13.04 1.20
CA THR A 17 -12.52 -13.36 0.55
C THR A 17 -12.46 -13.23 -0.97
N ALA A 18 -11.48 -12.48 -1.50
CA ALA A 18 -11.32 -12.27 -2.92
C ALA A 18 -10.97 -13.58 -3.65
N SER A 19 -11.75 -13.92 -4.68
CA SER A 19 -11.61 -15.15 -5.46
C SER A 19 -11.03 -14.95 -6.87
N GLY A 20 -10.98 -13.70 -7.36
CA GLY A 20 -10.43 -13.39 -8.68
C GLY A 20 -8.92 -13.54 -8.75
N ASP A 21 -8.37 -13.69 -9.96
CA ASP A 21 -6.91 -13.77 -10.20
C ASP A 21 -6.19 -12.47 -9.90
N LEU A 22 -6.90 -11.35 -10.05
CA LEU A 22 -6.44 -10.01 -9.70
C LEU A 22 -7.31 -9.44 -8.58
N VAL A 23 -6.65 -8.83 -7.60
CA VAL A 23 -7.29 -8.18 -6.46
C VAL A 23 -6.91 -6.70 -6.47
N LEU A 24 -7.91 -5.82 -6.55
CA LEU A 24 -7.72 -4.38 -6.37
C LEU A 24 -8.07 -4.00 -4.94
N TYR A 25 -7.10 -3.44 -4.25
CA TYR A 25 -7.30 -2.73 -3.00
C TYR A 25 -7.45 -1.23 -3.28
N SER A 26 -8.53 -0.63 -2.81
CA SER A 26 -8.81 0.80 -2.95
C SER A 26 -9.59 1.34 -1.76
N ASP A 27 -9.48 2.65 -1.53
CA ASP A 27 -10.40 3.40 -0.65
C ASP A 27 -11.82 3.36 -1.22
N ALA A 28 -12.82 3.25 -0.34
CA ALA A 28 -14.23 3.25 -0.73
C ALA A 28 -14.68 4.58 -1.41
N GLY A 29 -13.94 5.66 -1.18
CA GLY A 29 -14.19 6.95 -1.81
C GLY A 29 -13.76 7.04 -3.28
N LEU A 30 -13.09 6.01 -3.81
CA LEU A 30 -12.59 5.95 -5.20
C LEU A 30 -11.98 7.29 -5.67
N PRO A 31 -10.87 7.75 -5.06
CA PRO A 31 -10.33 9.07 -5.31
C PRO A 31 -9.53 9.18 -6.62
N PHE A 32 -9.88 8.38 -7.61
CA PHE A 32 -9.26 8.29 -8.94
C PHE A 32 -10.29 7.84 -9.98
N ASP A 33 -10.00 8.05 -11.26
CA ASP A 33 -10.85 7.54 -12.34
C ASP A 33 -10.79 6.01 -12.41
N MET A 34 -11.94 5.35 -12.51
CA MET A 34 -12.03 3.90 -12.66
C MET A 34 -11.38 3.38 -13.96
N ALA A 35 -11.21 4.23 -14.99
CA ALA A 35 -10.45 3.90 -16.19
C ALA A 35 -8.98 3.53 -15.87
N GLU A 36 -8.44 4.05 -14.77
CA GLU A 36 -7.08 3.73 -14.30
C GLU A 36 -6.90 2.25 -13.91
N VAL A 37 -7.98 1.55 -13.57
CA VAL A 37 -7.95 0.09 -13.32
C VAL A 37 -7.57 -0.66 -14.59
N SER A 38 -8.18 -0.32 -15.72
CA SER A 38 -7.85 -0.93 -17.02
C SER A 38 -6.42 -0.62 -17.44
N ARG A 39 -5.95 0.59 -17.16
CA ARG A 39 -4.55 1.00 -17.39
C ARG A 39 -3.59 0.19 -16.52
N ALA A 40 -3.91 0.02 -15.23
CA ALA A 40 -3.08 -0.77 -14.31
C ALA A 40 -2.98 -2.25 -14.75
N VAL A 41 -4.07 -2.85 -15.24
CA VAL A 41 -4.07 -4.21 -15.78
C VAL A 41 -3.15 -4.33 -17.01
N ARG A 42 -3.21 -3.35 -17.91
CA ARG A 42 -2.30 -3.32 -19.09
C ARG A 42 -0.84 -3.19 -18.68
N LEU A 43 -0.53 -2.29 -17.71
CA LEU A 43 0.82 -2.11 -17.19
C LEU A 43 1.32 -3.38 -16.49
N MET A 44 0.47 -4.04 -15.71
CA MET A 44 0.80 -5.32 -15.07
C MET A 44 1.23 -6.38 -16.08
N ARG A 45 0.51 -6.49 -17.20
CA ARG A 45 0.84 -7.43 -18.28
C ARG A 45 2.10 -7.04 -19.03
N LEU A 46 2.23 -5.76 -19.39
CA LEU A 46 3.36 -5.24 -20.16
C LEU A 46 4.70 -5.42 -19.45
N TYR A 47 4.72 -5.16 -18.14
CA TYR A 47 5.92 -5.26 -17.31
C TYR A 47 6.01 -6.56 -16.52
N GLU A 48 5.11 -7.50 -16.76
CA GLU A 48 4.99 -8.78 -16.03
C GLU A 48 4.95 -8.62 -14.50
N ALA A 49 4.55 -7.43 -14.03
CA ALA A 49 4.55 -7.07 -12.62
C ALA A 49 3.55 -7.90 -11.81
N ASP A 50 3.86 -8.12 -10.54
CA ASP A 50 2.98 -8.82 -9.59
C ASP A 50 2.07 -7.85 -8.84
N VAL A 51 2.53 -6.61 -8.67
CA VAL A 51 1.77 -5.51 -8.06
C VAL A 51 1.95 -4.23 -8.86
N VAL A 52 0.84 -3.56 -9.14
CA VAL A 52 0.80 -2.20 -9.70
C VAL A 52 0.24 -1.27 -8.63
N SER A 53 1.06 -0.34 -8.14
CA SER A 53 0.68 0.63 -7.13
C SER A 53 0.60 2.02 -7.74
N ALA A 54 -0.52 2.72 -7.58
CA ALA A 54 -0.62 4.09 -8.02
C ALA A 54 0.01 5.07 -7.01
N TYR A 55 0.36 6.26 -7.49
CA TYR A 55 0.71 7.43 -6.70
C TYR A 55 0.04 8.67 -7.29
N ARG A 56 -0.21 9.67 -6.46
CA ARG A 56 -0.84 10.92 -6.88
C ARG A 56 0.14 11.79 -7.65
N HIS A 57 -0.25 12.26 -8.84
CA HIS A 57 0.54 13.21 -9.62
C HIS A 57 0.62 14.55 -8.92
N ASP A 58 -0.53 15.09 -8.52
CA ASP A 58 -0.63 16.38 -7.86
C ASP A 58 -1.00 16.20 -6.37
N ARG A 59 -0.28 16.92 -5.52
CA ARG A 59 -0.45 16.97 -4.08
C ARG A 59 -0.55 18.41 -3.56
N THR A 60 -0.63 19.39 -4.44
CA THR A 60 -0.64 20.82 -4.07
C THR A 60 -1.82 21.18 -3.18
N GLY A 61 -2.96 20.50 -3.32
CA GLY A 61 -4.15 20.69 -2.49
C GLY A 61 -4.09 20.10 -1.07
N GLU A 62 -3.01 19.38 -0.69
CA GLU A 62 -2.99 18.63 0.58
C GLU A 62 -2.41 19.39 1.79
N GLY A 63 -1.88 20.58 1.58
CA GLY A 63 -1.21 21.38 2.62
C GLY A 63 0.21 20.92 2.95
N LEU A 64 1.04 21.87 3.38
CA LEU A 64 2.49 21.70 3.57
C LEU A 64 2.82 20.65 4.64
N SER A 65 2.09 20.63 5.74
CA SER A 65 2.29 19.69 6.85
C SER A 65 2.15 18.22 6.43
N ARG A 66 1.17 17.94 5.56
CA ARG A 66 0.93 16.59 5.05
C ARG A 66 2.01 16.16 4.05
N ALA A 67 2.51 17.07 3.24
CA ALA A 67 3.63 16.83 2.34
C ALA A 67 4.92 16.48 3.12
N ILE A 68 5.24 17.26 4.15
CA ILE A 68 6.38 17.04 5.04
C ILE A 68 6.26 15.67 5.75
N TYR A 69 5.08 15.38 6.30
CA TYR A 69 4.83 14.10 6.96
C TYR A 69 5.05 12.90 6.02
N THR A 70 4.51 12.97 4.81
CA THR A 70 4.67 11.91 3.81
C THR A 70 6.14 11.74 3.40
N PHE A 71 6.87 12.84 3.27
CA PHE A 71 8.30 12.80 2.97
C PHE A 71 9.08 12.04 4.05
N PHE A 72 8.89 12.40 5.32
CA PHE A 72 9.55 11.72 6.44
C PHE A 72 9.13 10.25 6.55
N TYR A 73 7.86 9.95 6.33
CA TYR A 73 7.35 8.58 6.32
C TYR A 73 8.03 7.72 5.24
N ASN A 74 8.05 8.20 4.00
CA ASN A 74 8.71 7.49 2.90
C ASN A 74 10.23 7.38 3.12
N PHE A 75 10.86 8.42 3.67
CA PHE A 75 12.27 8.37 4.06
C PHE A 75 12.53 7.27 5.08
N LEU A 76 11.69 7.17 6.11
CA LEU A 76 11.82 6.16 7.16
C LEU A 76 11.63 4.74 6.61
N ILE A 77 10.61 4.51 5.75
CA ILE A 77 10.39 3.24 5.07
C ILE A 77 11.63 2.84 4.25
N ARG A 78 12.16 3.78 3.48
CA ARG A 78 13.38 3.54 2.70
C ARG A 78 14.57 3.19 3.58
N ARG A 79 14.76 3.92 4.68
CA ARG A 79 15.91 3.72 5.58
C ARG A 79 15.84 2.42 6.36
N LEU A 80 14.64 2.01 6.79
CA LEU A 80 14.45 0.81 7.60
C LEU A 80 14.34 -0.48 6.78
N PHE A 81 13.71 -0.41 5.59
CA PHE A 81 13.36 -1.61 4.82
C PHE A 81 14.01 -1.66 3.43
N GLY A 82 14.69 -0.59 3.00
CA GLY A 82 15.30 -0.51 1.67
C GLY A 82 14.29 -0.33 0.53
N VAL A 83 13.03 -0.07 0.84
CA VAL A 83 11.95 0.06 -0.14
C VAL A 83 11.81 1.51 -0.60
N ARG A 84 11.95 1.73 -1.91
CA ARG A 84 11.77 3.05 -2.53
C ARG A 84 10.44 3.04 -3.27
N MET A 85 9.49 3.84 -2.78
CA MET A 85 8.18 4.03 -3.39
C MET A 85 7.78 5.50 -3.26
N ARG A 86 7.03 5.99 -4.25
CA ARG A 86 6.28 7.24 -4.13
C ARG A 86 4.95 6.91 -3.45
N ASP A 87 4.50 7.77 -2.53
CA ASP A 87 3.15 7.74 -1.97
C ASP A 87 2.65 6.33 -1.58
N ILE A 88 3.46 5.62 -0.80
CA ILE A 88 3.24 4.20 -0.45
C ILE A 88 1.87 3.94 0.20
N ASN A 89 1.29 4.96 0.85
CA ASN A 89 -0.01 4.89 1.53
C ASN A 89 -1.20 5.26 0.63
N PHE A 90 -0.99 5.51 -0.67
CA PHE A 90 -2.11 5.73 -1.57
C PHE A 90 -2.85 4.42 -1.81
N ALA A 91 -4.15 4.42 -1.54
CA ALA A 91 -4.97 3.22 -1.60
C ALA A 91 -5.42 2.89 -3.04
N PHE A 92 -4.46 2.55 -3.87
CA PHE A 92 -4.64 1.87 -5.15
C PHE A 92 -3.51 0.87 -5.30
N LYS A 93 -3.83 -0.40 -5.10
CA LYS A 93 -2.87 -1.49 -5.33
C LYS A 93 -3.58 -2.65 -6.03
N LEU A 94 -3.25 -2.84 -7.30
CA LEU A 94 -3.68 -4.00 -8.09
C LEU A 94 -2.64 -5.09 -7.92
N CYS A 95 -3.06 -6.24 -7.41
CA CYS A 95 -2.19 -7.36 -7.05
C CYS A 95 -2.62 -8.62 -7.78
N LYS A 96 -1.68 -9.44 -8.24
CA LYS A 96 -1.96 -10.85 -8.57
C LYS A 96 -2.31 -11.58 -7.29
N ARG A 97 -3.44 -12.27 -7.24
CA ARG A 97 -3.93 -12.96 -6.02
C ARG A 97 -2.89 -13.94 -5.45
N ARG A 98 -2.12 -14.62 -6.30
CA ARG A 98 -1.09 -15.59 -5.91
C ARG A 98 -0.04 -15.05 -4.91
N ILE A 99 0.20 -13.73 -4.86
CA ILE A 99 1.18 -13.20 -3.90
C ILE A 99 0.73 -13.40 -2.45
N PHE A 100 -0.60 -13.45 -2.22
CA PHE A 100 -1.17 -13.61 -0.89
C PHE A 100 -1.02 -15.04 -0.33
N ASP A 101 -0.61 -16.00 -1.15
CA ASP A 101 -0.23 -17.34 -0.68
C ASP A 101 1.06 -17.29 0.19
N HIS A 102 1.87 -16.25 0.00
CA HIS A 102 3.13 -16.02 0.72
C HIS A 102 3.11 -14.79 1.65
N ILE A 103 2.04 -13.99 1.61
CA ILE A 103 1.95 -12.74 2.38
C ILE A 103 0.88 -12.87 3.47
N ALA A 104 1.31 -12.89 4.73
CA ALA A 104 0.43 -12.75 5.89
C ALA A 104 0.58 -11.34 6.48
N LEU A 105 -0.42 -10.48 6.25
CA LEU A 105 -0.45 -9.12 6.78
C LEU A 105 -0.80 -9.11 8.28
N GLN A 106 -0.05 -8.37 9.08
CA GLN A 106 -0.21 -8.34 10.54
C GLN A 106 -0.76 -7.01 11.05
N SER A 107 -0.45 -5.90 10.37
CA SER A 107 -0.88 -4.56 10.80
C SER A 107 -2.40 -4.43 10.88
N GLU A 108 -2.88 -3.75 11.91
CA GLU A 108 -4.29 -3.42 12.11
C GLU A 108 -4.61 -1.96 11.72
N GLY A 109 -3.59 -1.12 11.65
CA GLY A 109 -3.70 0.30 11.32
C GLY A 109 -3.28 0.62 9.88
N SER A 110 -2.98 1.90 9.66
CA SER A 110 -2.59 2.42 8.33
C SER A 110 -1.18 2.01 7.89
N PHE A 111 -0.39 1.35 8.74
CA PHE A 111 0.89 0.76 8.32
C PHE A 111 0.70 -0.41 7.34
N ILE A 112 -0.50 -0.99 7.25
CA ILE A 112 -0.80 -2.13 6.38
C ILE A 112 -0.49 -1.86 4.91
N ASP A 113 -0.66 -0.62 4.43
CA ASP A 113 -0.31 -0.21 3.07
C ASP A 113 1.18 -0.40 2.77
N ALA A 114 2.01 0.06 3.69
CA ALA A 114 3.45 -0.09 3.59
C ALA A 114 3.88 -1.54 3.83
N GLU A 115 3.28 -2.22 4.79
CA GLU A 115 3.55 -3.62 5.08
C GLU A 115 3.34 -4.50 3.84
N LEU A 116 2.22 -4.34 3.14
CA LEU A 116 1.94 -5.07 1.90
C LEU A 116 3.08 -4.89 0.89
N ILE A 117 3.47 -3.67 0.60
CA ILE A 117 4.53 -3.38 -0.37
C ILE A 117 5.90 -3.89 0.10
N ILE A 118 6.22 -3.74 1.39
CA ILE A 118 7.49 -4.21 1.95
C ILE A 118 7.58 -5.73 1.82
N ARG A 119 6.54 -6.47 2.24
CA ARG A 119 6.50 -7.93 2.12
C ARG A 119 6.61 -8.37 0.67
N THR A 120 5.83 -7.77 -0.23
CA THR A 120 5.87 -8.07 -1.67
C THR A 120 7.28 -7.93 -2.23
N LYS A 121 7.94 -6.79 -2.01
CA LYS A 121 9.31 -6.56 -2.50
C LYS A 121 10.35 -7.46 -1.84
N LYS A 122 10.24 -7.72 -0.54
CA LYS A 122 11.17 -8.61 0.18
C LYS A 122 11.05 -10.07 -0.26
N LEU A 123 9.87 -10.53 -0.61
CA LEU A 123 9.63 -11.86 -1.17
C LEU A 123 10.12 -12.01 -2.61
N GLY A 124 10.56 -10.95 -3.25
CA GLY A 124 11.11 -10.97 -4.61
C GLY A 124 10.09 -10.68 -5.71
N TYR A 125 8.84 -10.36 -5.38
CA TYR A 125 7.82 -10.00 -6.35
C TYR A 125 8.06 -8.62 -6.97
N ASP A 126 7.64 -8.46 -8.24
CA ASP A 126 7.80 -7.21 -8.97
C ASP A 126 6.68 -6.23 -8.64
N VAL A 127 7.09 -5.04 -8.21
CA VAL A 127 6.20 -3.92 -7.91
C VAL A 127 6.55 -2.75 -8.79
N ILE A 128 5.61 -2.34 -9.63
CA ILE A 128 5.72 -1.12 -10.43
C ILE A 128 4.78 -0.03 -9.91
N GLN A 129 5.08 1.21 -10.29
CA GLN A 129 4.25 2.35 -9.94
C GLN A 129 3.84 3.14 -11.17
N PHE A 130 2.65 3.73 -11.12
CA PHE A 130 2.19 4.69 -12.12
C PHE A 130 1.44 5.85 -11.45
N GLY A 131 1.46 6.99 -12.11
CA GLY A 131 0.78 8.17 -11.59
C GLY A 131 -0.67 8.22 -12.02
N VAL A 132 -1.53 8.72 -11.12
CA VAL A 132 -2.95 8.96 -11.36
C VAL A 132 -3.34 10.36 -10.91
N ASP A 133 -4.37 10.90 -11.54
CA ASP A 133 -5.01 12.12 -11.07
C ASP A 133 -5.83 11.78 -9.82
N TYR A 134 -5.69 12.65 -8.82
CA TYR A 134 -6.31 12.46 -7.52
C TYR A 134 -7.48 13.43 -7.35
N PHE A 135 -8.64 12.87 -7.07
CA PHE A 135 -9.85 13.64 -6.76
C PHE A 135 -10.03 13.68 -5.24
N PRO A 136 -9.72 14.83 -4.59
CA PRO A 136 -9.88 14.94 -3.15
C PRO A 136 -11.35 14.78 -2.76
N ARG A 137 -11.59 14.17 -1.61
CA ARG A 137 -12.96 14.04 -1.07
C ARG A 137 -13.55 15.42 -0.85
N THR A 138 -14.78 15.61 -1.33
CA THR A 138 -15.54 16.85 -1.13
C THR A 138 -16.17 16.95 0.27
N ARG A 139 -16.22 15.84 1.01
CA ARG A 139 -16.79 15.76 2.37
C ARG A 139 -15.92 14.90 3.28
N GLY A 140 -15.88 15.28 4.58
CA GLY A 140 -15.16 14.58 5.63
C GLY A 140 -13.70 15.02 5.81
N GLU A 141 -13.22 14.91 7.06
CA GLU A 141 -11.84 15.23 7.43
C GLU A 141 -10.96 13.97 7.40
N SER A 142 -9.69 14.15 7.02
CA SER A 142 -8.70 13.07 7.05
C SER A 142 -8.20 12.86 8.48
N THR A 143 -8.52 11.74 9.07
CA THR A 143 -8.03 11.35 10.40
C THR A 143 -6.56 10.93 10.41
N LEU A 144 -5.93 10.73 9.24
CA LEU A 144 -4.56 10.24 9.11
C LEU A 144 -3.48 11.24 9.57
N ALA A 145 -3.83 12.52 9.70
CA ALA A 145 -2.91 13.56 10.15
C ALA A 145 -2.85 13.72 11.68
N SER A 146 -3.63 12.95 12.46
CA SER A 146 -3.60 13.06 13.91
C SER A 146 -2.31 12.44 14.49
N LEU A 147 -1.73 13.08 15.49
CA LEU A 147 -0.53 12.59 16.18
C LEU A 147 -0.70 11.18 16.76
N SER A 148 -1.93 10.81 17.15
CA SER A 148 -2.24 9.48 17.66
C SER A 148 -2.13 8.41 16.60
N VAL A 149 -2.58 8.68 15.37
CA VAL A 149 -2.45 7.78 14.23
C VAL A 149 -0.99 7.63 13.82
N ILE A 150 -0.24 8.74 13.79
CA ILE A 150 1.20 8.73 13.49
C ILE A 150 1.96 7.84 14.50
N LYS A 151 1.74 8.05 15.80
CA LYS A 151 2.36 7.21 16.85
C LYS A 151 2.03 5.74 16.69
N LYS A 152 0.79 5.42 16.29
CA LYS A 152 0.37 4.04 16.06
C LYS A 152 1.08 3.41 14.86
N ILE A 153 1.16 4.14 13.74
CA ILE A 153 1.90 3.71 12.55
C ILE A 153 3.37 3.42 12.90
N LEU A 154 4.03 4.32 13.60
CA LEU A 154 5.42 4.14 14.03
C LEU A 154 5.56 2.93 14.95
N ARG A 155 4.65 2.73 15.90
CA ARG A 155 4.66 1.55 16.80
C ARG A 155 4.55 0.25 16.00
N GLU A 156 3.60 0.14 15.06
CA GLU A 156 3.43 -1.03 14.20
C GLU A 156 4.68 -1.27 13.33
N MET A 157 5.23 -0.22 12.75
CA MET A 157 6.45 -0.27 11.93
C MET A 157 7.65 -0.81 12.72
N PHE A 158 7.88 -0.30 13.94
CA PHE A 158 9.00 -0.75 14.76
C PHE A 158 8.78 -2.15 15.33
N ALA A 159 7.53 -2.51 15.69
CA ALA A 159 7.19 -3.85 16.15
C ALA A 159 7.47 -4.91 15.08
N LEU A 160 7.11 -4.64 13.83
CA LEU A 160 7.32 -5.55 12.71
C LEU A 160 8.69 -5.45 12.04
N ARG A 161 9.53 -4.48 12.44
CA ARG A 161 10.81 -4.19 11.78
C ARG A 161 11.71 -5.41 11.65
N LYS A 162 11.88 -6.17 12.73
CA LYS A 162 12.78 -7.33 12.76
C LYS A 162 12.29 -8.42 11.80
N GLU A 163 11.02 -8.72 11.84
CA GLU A 163 10.38 -9.71 10.97
C GLU A 163 10.49 -9.28 9.50
N LEU A 164 10.04 -8.07 9.17
CA LEU A 164 10.04 -7.56 7.80
C LEU A 164 11.44 -7.47 7.18
N ARG A 165 12.47 -7.21 8.00
CA ARG A 165 13.87 -7.22 7.53
C ARG A 165 14.41 -8.62 7.33
N GLY A 166 13.90 -9.61 8.04
CA GLY A 166 14.29 -11.01 7.97
C GLY A 166 13.62 -11.80 6.85
N ILE A 167 12.65 -11.22 6.13
CA ILE A 167 12.00 -11.90 5.01
C ILE A 167 13.02 -12.24 3.92
N ARG A 168 13.02 -13.50 3.50
CA ARG A 168 13.85 -13.99 2.39
C ARG A 168 13.01 -14.10 1.11
N PRO A 169 13.60 -13.85 -0.06
CA PRO A 169 12.92 -14.04 -1.33
C PRO A 169 12.44 -15.49 -1.51
N VAL A 170 11.22 -15.64 -2.02
CA VAL A 170 10.64 -16.93 -2.46
C VAL A 170 10.61 -17.02 -3.98
N VAL A 171 10.70 -15.87 -4.66
CA VAL A 171 10.81 -15.79 -6.11
C VAL A 171 12.29 -15.59 -6.45
N ASP A 172 12.87 -16.57 -7.13
CA ASP A 172 14.23 -16.46 -7.64
C ASP A 172 14.22 -15.65 -8.97
N LYS A 173 14.96 -14.55 -8.99
CA LYS A 173 15.11 -13.68 -10.16
C LYS A 173 16.41 -13.96 -10.94
N SER A 174 17.11 -15.01 -10.60
CA SER A 174 18.38 -15.36 -11.23
C SER A 174 18.23 -16.17 -12.54
N ALA A 175 17.02 -16.27 -13.08
CA ALA A 175 16.76 -16.93 -14.36
C ALA A 175 16.49 -15.91 -15.47
#